data_00c4854baa3569e65b1814a1dd6e07d6
#
_entry.id   00c4854baa3569e65b1814a1dd6e07d6
#
_cell.length_a   1.000
_cell.length_b   1.000
_cell.length_c   1.000
_cell.angle_alpha   90.00
_cell.angle_beta   90.00
_cell.angle_gamma   90.00
#
_symmetry.space_group_name_H-M   'P 1'
#
loop_
_entity.id
_entity.type
_entity.pdbx_description
1 polymer ?
#
loop_
_entity_poly.entity_id
_entity_poly.type
_entity_poly.pdbx_seq_one_letter_code
_entity_poly.pdbx_strand_id
1 'polypeptide(L)'
;MIALAFLLVLGLPVAHAKDASATGPAIDLSKIMGTWYVIARMPNAVERGHVTSRDEYTLVEDGKVAVRYLYRDGFGEPEKQVTARASVDADSGNRDWRVWFYKVIPAKQRILEIATDGSWMLISYPGRDLAWIFSRKPDMSRDQYRMLVNKMRDDYSIYTDKLKRVPQLREQVDRLGFEVPNKR
;
A
#
# COMPACT_ATOMS: atom_id res chain seq x y z
N MET A 1 18.51 47.23 38.60
CA MET A 1 17.29 47.01 37.80
C MET A 1 17.72 46.32 36.53
N ILE A 2 17.52 44.98 36.50
CA ILE A 2 17.94 44.11 35.36
C ILE A 2 16.65 43.77 34.61
N ALA A 3 16.56 44.26 33.35
CA ALA A 3 15.44 43.99 32.48
C ALA A 3 15.62 42.58 31.82
N LEU A 4 14.73 41.67 32.13
CA LEU A 4 14.67 40.33 31.56
C LEU A 4 13.91 40.40 30.23
N ALA A 5 14.61 40.23 29.12
CA ALA A 5 14.01 40.14 27.79
C ALA A 5 13.46 38.75 27.56
N PHE A 6 12.15 38.61 27.50
CA PHE A 6 11.43 37.39 27.09
C PHE A 6 11.57 37.25 25.56
N LEU A 7 12.32 36.26 25.13
CA LEU A 7 12.41 35.87 23.72
C LEU A 7 11.19 35.00 23.39
N LEU A 8 10.22 35.56 22.68
CA LEU A 8 9.03 34.83 22.20
C LEU A 8 9.47 33.99 20.98
N VAL A 9 9.71 32.71 21.18
CA VAL A 9 9.91 31.77 20.07
C VAL A 9 8.56 31.51 19.44
N LEU A 10 8.26 32.18 18.32
CA LEU A 10 7.15 31.88 17.44
C LEU A 10 7.42 30.52 16.78
N GLY A 11 6.82 29.47 17.32
CA GLY A 11 6.78 28.16 16.69
C GLY A 11 6.01 28.25 15.37
N LEU A 12 6.73 28.13 14.25
CA LEU A 12 6.11 27.98 12.94
C LEU A 12 5.30 26.68 12.95
N PRO A 13 4.04 26.68 12.48
CA PRO A 13 3.28 25.46 12.36
C PRO A 13 4.00 24.55 11.33
N VAL A 14 4.45 23.38 11.76
CA VAL A 14 4.86 22.31 10.85
C VAL A 14 3.61 21.96 10.05
N ALA A 15 3.61 22.28 8.78
CA ALA A 15 2.57 21.87 7.86
C ALA A 15 2.55 20.34 7.85
N HIS A 16 1.60 19.75 8.55
CA HIS A 16 1.30 18.34 8.40
C HIS A 16 0.86 18.13 6.96
N ALA A 17 1.50 17.19 6.28
CA ALA A 17 1.07 16.75 4.96
C ALA A 17 -0.43 16.49 5.04
N LYS A 18 -1.19 17.22 4.22
CA LYS A 18 -2.65 17.11 4.14
C LYS A 18 -2.92 15.64 3.80
N ASP A 19 -3.56 14.91 4.70
CA ASP A 19 -3.99 13.53 4.41
C ASP A 19 -4.69 13.56 3.05
N ALA A 20 -4.12 12.86 2.07
CA ALA A 20 -4.68 12.81 0.72
C ALA A 20 -6.10 12.27 0.85
N SER A 21 -7.07 13.17 0.80
CA SER A 21 -8.49 12.81 0.90
C SER A 21 -8.81 12.03 -0.36
N ALA A 22 -9.02 10.73 -0.23
CA ALA A 22 -9.45 9.90 -1.35
C ALA A 22 -10.86 10.37 -1.76
N THR A 23 -10.92 11.16 -2.83
CA THR A 23 -12.17 11.67 -3.39
C THR A 23 -12.65 10.71 -4.48
N GLY A 24 -13.89 10.28 -4.40
CA GLY A 24 -14.49 9.42 -5.41
C GLY A 24 -15.73 8.70 -4.90
N PRO A 25 -16.50 8.04 -5.77
CA PRO A 25 -17.67 7.27 -5.37
C PRO A 25 -17.29 6.14 -4.40
N ALA A 26 -18.25 5.69 -3.60
CA ALA A 26 -18.06 4.57 -2.69
C ALA A 26 -17.60 3.31 -3.46
N ILE A 27 -16.67 2.58 -2.86
CA ILE A 27 -16.14 1.35 -3.45
C ILE A 27 -17.13 0.21 -3.20
N ASP A 28 -17.48 -0.50 -4.26
CA ASP A 28 -18.18 -1.77 -4.16
C ASP A 28 -17.19 -2.86 -3.72
N LEU A 29 -17.31 -3.29 -2.46
CA LEU A 29 -16.41 -4.29 -1.87
C LEU A 29 -16.40 -5.60 -2.66
N SER A 30 -17.51 -6.01 -3.27
CA SER A 30 -17.58 -7.25 -4.03
C SER A 30 -16.64 -7.25 -5.23
N LYS A 31 -16.41 -6.08 -5.84
CA LYS A 31 -15.55 -5.92 -7.02
C LYS A 31 -14.06 -5.96 -6.69
N ILE A 32 -13.69 -5.76 -5.43
CA ILE A 32 -12.29 -5.77 -5.01
C ILE A 32 -11.90 -7.08 -4.31
N MET A 33 -12.81 -8.03 -4.17
CA MET A 33 -12.48 -9.37 -3.66
C MET A 33 -11.62 -10.15 -4.65
N GLY A 34 -10.98 -11.23 -4.16
CA GLY A 34 -10.06 -12.08 -4.93
C GLY A 34 -8.61 -11.64 -4.85
N THR A 35 -7.82 -12.06 -5.81
CA THR A 35 -6.35 -11.91 -5.81
C THR A 35 -5.89 -10.56 -6.35
N TRP A 36 -4.91 -9.99 -5.64
CA TRP A 36 -4.21 -8.76 -5.99
C TRP A 36 -2.70 -8.96 -5.87
N TYR A 37 -1.98 -8.93 -6.98
CA TYR A 37 -0.51 -8.99 -7.00
C TYR A 37 0.09 -7.65 -6.59
N VAL A 38 1.06 -7.67 -5.69
CA VAL A 38 1.81 -6.47 -5.28
C VAL A 38 2.84 -6.15 -6.36
N ILE A 39 2.54 -5.22 -7.24
CA ILE A 39 3.43 -4.84 -8.35
C ILE A 39 4.57 -3.95 -7.87
N ALA A 40 4.27 -3.04 -6.94
CA ALA A 40 5.27 -2.18 -6.32
C ALA A 40 4.82 -1.80 -4.91
N ARG A 41 5.81 -1.48 -4.07
CA ARG A 41 5.58 -0.95 -2.73
C ARG A 41 6.73 -0.05 -2.30
N MET A 42 6.49 0.75 -1.29
CA MET A 42 7.57 1.33 -0.50
C MET A 42 8.13 0.24 0.41
N PRO A 43 9.44 -0.09 0.31
CA PRO A 43 10.04 -1.14 1.14
C PRO A 43 9.86 -0.86 2.62
N ASN A 44 9.33 -1.82 3.35
CA ASN A 44 9.09 -1.75 4.79
C ASN A 44 9.66 -2.99 5.50
N ALA A 45 9.77 -2.95 6.81
CA ALA A 45 10.43 -3.99 7.60
C ALA A 45 9.74 -5.38 7.52
N VAL A 46 8.44 -5.40 7.18
CA VAL A 46 7.65 -6.64 7.14
C VAL A 46 7.73 -7.33 5.77
N GLU A 47 7.67 -6.54 4.69
CA GLU A 47 7.46 -7.08 3.34
C GLU A 47 8.71 -7.02 2.45
N ARG A 48 9.72 -6.21 2.83
CA ARG A 48 10.91 -6.00 2.00
C ARG A 48 11.58 -7.32 1.64
N GLY A 49 11.93 -7.47 0.35
CA GLY A 49 12.61 -8.64 -0.18
C GLY A 49 11.72 -9.87 -0.42
N HIS A 50 10.43 -9.78 -0.12
CA HIS A 50 9.48 -10.81 -0.53
C HIS A 50 9.23 -10.75 -2.04
N VAL A 51 9.16 -11.90 -2.70
CA VAL A 51 8.83 -12.04 -4.12
C VAL A 51 7.50 -12.77 -4.29
N THR A 52 6.92 -12.71 -5.49
CA THR A 52 5.61 -13.30 -5.80
C THR A 52 4.49 -12.87 -4.85
N SER A 53 4.66 -11.69 -4.25
CA SER A 53 3.77 -11.18 -3.22
C SER A 53 2.38 -10.88 -3.77
N ARG A 54 1.35 -11.34 -3.07
CA ARG A 54 -0.05 -11.05 -3.40
C ARG A 54 -0.93 -11.07 -2.16
N ASP A 55 -1.99 -10.32 -2.20
CA ASP A 55 -3.09 -10.38 -1.24
C ASP A 55 -4.28 -11.09 -1.86
N GLU A 56 -4.97 -11.87 -1.05
CA GLU A 56 -6.27 -12.45 -1.39
C GLU A 56 -7.31 -11.92 -0.41
N TYR A 57 -8.32 -11.24 -0.93
CA TYR A 57 -9.42 -10.68 -0.18
C TYR A 57 -10.67 -11.52 -0.31
N THR A 58 -11.31 -11.80 0.81
CA THR A 58 -12.61 -12.50 0.87
C THR A 58 -13.55 -11.73 1.77
N LEU A 59 -14.70 -11.35 1.25
CA LEU A 59 -15.76 -10.74 2.06
C LEU A 59 -16.31 -11.79 3.02
N VAL A 60 -16.36 -11.45 4.29
CA VAL A 60 -16.98 -12.24 5.36
C VAL A 60 -18.17 -11.49 5.93
N GLU A 61 -18.86 -12.07 6.90
CA GLU A 61 -20.02 -11.45 7.54
C GLU A 61 -19.70 -10.05 8.10
N ASP A 62 -20.71 -9.19 8.19
CA ASP A 62 -20.65 -7.83 8.77
C ASP A 62 -19.70 -6.85 8.06
N GLY A 63 -19.54 -6.97 6.74
CA GLY A 63 -18.67 -6.04 5.98
C GLY A 63 -17.20 -6.14 6.32
N LYS A 64 -16.77 -7.20 6.98
CA LYS A 64 -15.36 -7.49 7.25
C LYS A 64 -14.74 -8.23 6.07
N VAL A 65 -13.45 -8.04 5.89
CA VAL A 65 -12.66 -8.70 4.84
C VAL A 65 -11.61 -9.60 5.49
N ALA A 66 -11.62 -10.87 5.13
CA ALA A 66 -10.49 -11.76 5.41
C ALA A 66 -9.38 -11.46 4.40
N VAL A 67 -8.16 -11.32 4.90
CA VAL A 67 -6.97 -11.00 4.11
C VAL A 67 -5.97 -12.13 4.27
N ARG A 68 -5.45 -12.65 3.15
CA ARG A 68 -4.32 -13.58 3.11
C ARG A 68 -3.20 -12.92 2.31
N TYR A 69 -2.10 -12.58 2.95
CA TYR A 69 -0.88 -12.15 2.29
C TYR A 69 -0.01 -13.38 2.02
N LEU A 70 0.29 -13.63 0.75
CA LEU A 70 1.11 -14.76 0.28
C LEU A 70 2.38 -14.23 -0.34
N TYR A 71 3.51 -14.90 -0.07
CA TYR A 71 4.82 -14.47 -0.54
C TYR A 71 5.85 -15.59 -0.48
N ARG A 72 7.03 -15.33 -1.08
CA ARG A 72 8.24 -16.15 -0.92
C ARG A 72 9.42 -15.27 -0.54
N ASP A 73 10.38 -15.79 0.20
CA ASP A 73 11.65 -15.09 0.46
C ASP A 73 12.58 -15.07 -0.75
N GLY A 74 12.35 -15.95 -1.71
CA GLY A 74 13.04 -16.08 -2.98
C GLY A 74 12.32 -17.05 -3.89
N PHE A 75 12.64 -17.07 -5.18
CA PHE A 75 11.94 -17.91 -6.16
C PHE A 75 12.15 -19.42 -5.97
N GLY A 76 13.21 -19.83 -5.24
CA GLY A 76 13.46 -21.21 -4.85
C GLY A 76 12.82 -21.61 -3.52
N GLU A 77 12.27 -20.66 -2.78
CA GLU A 77 11.74 -20.89 -1.44
C GLU A 77 10.26 -21.31 -1.46
N PRO A 78 9.78 -22.02 -0.42
CA PRO A 78 8.38 -22.35 -0.29
C PRO A 78 7.53 -21.09 -0.12
N GLU A 79 6.27 -21.18 -0.55
CA GLU A 79 5.31 -20.12 -0.33
C GLU A 79 4.92 -20.05 1.15
N LYS A 80 4.89 -18.84 1.67
CA LYS A 80 4.46 -18.50 3.03
C LYS A 80 3.18 -17.67 2.98
N GLN A 81 2.44 -17.70 4.07
CA GLN A 81 1.24 -16.86 4.20
C GLN A 81 1.13 -16.24 5.59
N VAL A 82 0.55 -15.05 5.61
CA VAL A 82 0.09 -14.36 6.82
C VAL A 82 -1.40 -14.06 6.64
N THR A 83 -2.19 -14.38 7.66
CA THR A 83 -3.63 -14.10 7.65
C THR A 83 -3.94 -12.88 8.52
N ALA A 84 -4.89 -12.08 8.05
CA ALA A 84 -5.38 -10.91 8.77
C ALA A 84 -6.89 -10.77 8.58
N ARG A 85 -7.49 -9.89 9.35
CA ARG A 85 -8.87 -9.44 9.17
C ARG A 85 -8.88 -7.93 9.05
N ALA A 86 -9.67 -7.43 8.13
CA ALA A 86 -9.88 -6.00 7.96
C ALA A 86 -11.30 -5.62 8.36
N SER A 87 -11.45 -4.51 9.06
CA SER A 87 -12.71 -3.78 9.19
C SER A 87 -12.69 -2.62 8.20
N VAL A 88 -13.77 -2.46 7.47
CA VAL A 88 -13.94 -1.43 6.46
C VAL A 88 -14.79 -0.30 7.02
N ASP A 89 -14.37 0.93 6.84
CA ASP A 89 -15.09 2.12 7.25
C ASP A 89 -16.06 2.53 6.12
N ALA A 90 -17.35 2.29 6.33
CA ALA A 90 -18.40 2.62 5.37
C ALA A 90 -18.54 4.14 5.15
N ASP A 91 -18.29 4.96 6.19
CA ASP A 91 -18.38 6.42 6.11
C ASP A 91 -17.28 7.02 5.22
N SER A 92 -16.16 6.30 5.05
CA SER A 92 -15.10 6.64 4.09
C SER A 92 -15.44 6.28 2.64
N GLY A 93 -16.63 5.79 2.35
CA GLY A 93 -16.98 5.17 1.08
C GLY A 93 -16.24 3.84 0.86
N ASN A 94 -16.02 3.07 1.91
CA ASN A 94 -15.29 1.79 1.92
C ASN A 94 -13.80 1.90 1.54
N ARG A 95 -13.20 3.09 1.67
CA ARG A 95 -11.81 3.33 1.30
C ARG A 95 -10.84 3.07 2.44
N ASP A 96 -11.23 3.37 3.67
CA ASP A 96 -10.38 3.24 4.85
C ASP A 96 -10.60 1.88 5.52
N TRP A 97 -9.50 1.15 5.65
CA TRP A 97 -9.48 -0.16 6.25
C TRP A 97 -8.55 -0.18 7.46
N ARG A 98 -8.94 -0.94 8.48
CA ARG A 98 -8.07 -1.33 9.60
C ARG A 98 -7.80 -2.81 9.48
N VAL A 99 -6.56 -3.16 9.16
CA VAL A 99 -6.12 -4.55 8.93
C VAL A 99 -5.43 -5.06 10.18
N TRP A 100 -5.98 -6.06 10.81
CA TRP A 100 -5.52 -6.65 12.07
C TRP A 100 -4.68 -7.90 11.81
N PHE A 101 -3.35 -7.74 11.93
CA PHE A 101 -2.42 -8.86 11.96
C PHE A 101 -2.27 -9.35 13.38
N TYR A 102 -2.36 -10.66 13.62
CA TYR A 102 -2.21 -11.29 14.93
C TYR A 102 -3.11 -10.71 16.04
N LYS A 103 -4.19 -10.05 15.71
CA LYS A 103 -5.18 -9.44 16.63
C LYS A 103 -4.63 -8.35 17.56
N VAL A 104 -3.43 -7.82 17.33
CA VAL A 104 -2.76 -6.93 18.31
C VAL A 104 -2.74 -5.47 17.87
N ILE A 105 -2.22 -5.15 16.69
CA ILE A 105 -2.08 -3.77 16.22
C ILE A 105 -2.65 -3.66 14.81
N PRO A 106 -3.63 -2.76 14.56
CA PRO A 106 -4.14 -2.56 13.23
C PRO A 106 -3.17 -1.74 12.38
N ALA A 107 -2.90 -2.22 11.18
CA ALA A 107 -2.36 -1.39 10.11
C ALA A 107 -3.51 -0.61 9.48
N LYS A 108 -3.30 0.69 9.23
CA LYS A 108 -4.23 1.51 8.46
C LYS A 108 -3.93 1.32 6.98
N GLN A 109 -4.97 1.19 6.19
CA GLN A 109 -4.87 1.08 4.74
C GLN A 109 -5.95 1.97 4.14
N ARG A 110 -5.59 2.76 3.13
CA ARG A 110 -6.53 3.58 2.37
C ARG A 110 -6.42 3.24 0.89
N ILE A 111 -7.53 2.87 0.29
CA ILE A 111 -7.63 2.70 -1.16
C ILE A 111 -7.77 4.11 -1.76
N LEU A 112 -6.74 4.54 -2.48
CA LEU A 112 -6.72 5.83 -3.15
C LEU A 112 -7.56 5.80 -4.42
N GLU A 113 -7.32 4.80 -5.26
CA GLU A 113 -8.01 4.64 -6.54
C GLU A 113 -8.03 3.19 -6.98
N ILE A 114 -9.05 2.85 -7.75
CA ILE A 114 -9.20 1.57 -8.44
C ILE A 114 -9.48 1.89 -9.91
N ALA A 115 -8.85 1.16 -10.81
CA ALA A 115 -9.14 1.25 -12.24
C ALA A 115 -10.63 1.04 -12.50
N THR A 116 -11.19 1.74 -13.47
CA THR A 116 -12.60 1.60 -13.86
C THR A 116 -12.94 0.16 -14.26
N ASP A 117 -11.99 -0.54 -14.90
CA ASP A 117 -12.08 -1.95 -15.26
C ASP A 117 -11.69 -2.92 -14.14
N GLY A 118 -11.33 -2.40 -12.95
CA GLY A 118 -10.91 -3.19 -11.81
C GLY A 118 -9.52 -3.85 -11.94
N SER A 119 -8.70 -3.47 -12.93
CA SER A 119 -7.43 -4.15 -13.23
C SER A 119 -6.28 -3.79 -12.30
N TRP A 120 -6.28 -2.61 -11.68
CA TRP A 120 -5.27 -2.15 -10.73
C TRP A 120 -5.88 -1.34 -9.59
N MET A 121 -5.12 -1.19 -8.51
CA MET A 121 -5.50 -0.45 -7.32
C MET A 121 -4.29 0.25 -6.72
N LEU A 122 -4.45 1.50 -6.28
CA LEU A 122 -3.48 2.28 -5.53
C LEU A 122 -3.87 2.33 -4.07
N ILE A 123 -2.90 2.06 -3.20
CA ILE A 123 -3.11 2.01 -1.76
C ILE A 123 -2.04 2.84 -1.04
N SER A 124 -2.44 3.49 0.06
CA SER A 124 -1.54 4.18 0.98
C SER A 124 -1.79 3.76 2.43
N TYR A 125 -0.83 4.07 3.29
CA TYR A 125 -0.99 4.00 4.74
C TYR A 125 -1.15 5.43 5.29
N PRO A 126 -2.35 5.85 5.72
CA PRO A 126 -2.56 7.19 6.28
C PRO A 126 -1.65 7.49 7.46
N GLY A 127 -0.93 8.62 7.39
CA GLY A 127 0.02 9.04 8.43
C GLY A 127 1.40 8.36 8.40
N ARG A 128 1.69 7.57 7.36
CA ARG A 128 3.03 7.00 7.11
C ARG A 128 3.40 7.12 5.63
N ASP A 129 4.71 7.20 5.38
CA ASP A 129 5.27 7.20 4.03
C ASP A 129 5.33 5.76 3.48
N LEU A 130 4.14 5.15 3.28
CA LEU A 130 3.99 3.81 2.73
C LEU A 130 2.88 3.80 1.70
N ALA A 131 3.13 3.14 0.57
CA ALA A 131 2.17 3.00 -0.51
C ALA A 131 2.46 1.76 -1.36
N TRP A 132 1.42 1.27 -2.06
CA TRP A 132 1.46 0.08 -2.89
C TRP A 132 0.73 0.30 -4.21
N ILE A 133 1.20 -0.37 -5.26
CA ILE A 133 0.51 -0.55 -6.53
C ILE A 133 0.13 -2.02 -6.63
N PHE A 134 -1.15 -2.29 -6.73
CA PHE A 134 -1.71 -3.62 -6.89
C PHE A 134 -2.24 -3.83 -8.30
N SER A 135 -2.21 -5.08 -8.78
CA SER A 135 -2.77 -5.47 -10.07
C SER A 135 -3.44 -6.83 -9.99
N ARG A 136 -4.45 -7.04 -10.86
CA ARG A 136 -5.06 -8.36 -11.05
C ARG A 136 -4.14 -9.35 -11.79
N LYS A 137 -3.10 -8.85 -12.42
CA LYS A 137 -2.11 -9.66 -13.14
C LYS A 137 -0.73 -9.51 -12.48
N PRO A 138 0.08 -10.58 -12.45
CA PRO A 138 1.43 -10.55 -11.86
C PRO A 138 2.41 -9.71 -12.70
N ASP A 139 2.08 -9.44 -13.95
CA ASP A 139 2.90 -8.59 -14.81
C ASP A 139 2.19 -7.28 -15.14
N MET A 140 3.00 -6.21 -15.19
CA MET A 140 2.56 -4.87 -15.54
C MET A 140 3.57 -4.23 -16.48
N SER A 141 3.08 -3.67 -17.60
CA SER A 141 3.93 -2.97 -18.56
C SER A 141 4.65 -1.79 -17.90
N ARG A 142 5.81 -1.42 -18.47
CA ARG A 142 6.57 -0.26 -17.98
C ARG A 142 5.77 1.03 -18.06
N ASP A 143 4.99 1.21 -19.12
CA ASP A 143 4.24 2.44 -19.34
C ASP A 143 3.06 2.55 -18.37
N GLN A 144 2.34 1.45 -18.13
CA GLN A 144 1.29 1.41 -17.11
C GLN A 144 1.86 1.67 -15.69
N TYR A 145 2.97 1.02 -15.36
CA TYR A 145 3.65 1.27 -14.07
C TYR A 145 4.02 2.75 -13.91
N ARG A 146 4.64 3.34 -14.93
CA ARG A 146 5.05 4.75 -14.93
C ARG A 146 3.86 5.69 -14.77
N MET A 147 2.77 5.41 -15.50
CA MET A 147 1.52 6.16 -15.38
C MET A 147 0.97 6.13 -13.95
N LEU A 148 0.95 4.96 -13.30
CA LEU A 148 0.46 4.82 -11.92
C LEU A 148 1.37 5.50 -10.90
N VAL A 149 2.70 5.46 -11.07
CA VAL A 149 3.67 6.20 -10.24
C VAL A 149 3.45 7.70 -10.34
N ASN A 150 3.27 8.22 -11.56
CA ASN A 150 2.97 9.64 -11.77
C ASN A 150 1.64 10.01 -11.10
N LYS A 151 0.61 9.19 -11.26
CA LYS A 151 -0.69 9.39 -10.63
C LYS A 151 -0.60 9.44 -9.10
N MET A 152 0.16 8.54 -8.48
CA MET A 152 0.39 8.57 -7.04
C MET A 152 1.06 9.88 -6.59
N ARG A 153 2.04 10.37 -7.35
CA ARG A 153 2.75 11.61 -7.04
C ARG A 153 1.87 12.84 -7.28
N ASP A 154 1.25 12.92 -8.44
CA ASP A 154 0.61 14.15 -8.94
C ASP A 154 -0.81 14.33 -8.38
N ASP A 155 -1.60 13.24 -8.27
CA ASP A 155 -3.00 13.28 -7.81
C ASP A 155 -3.11 13.10 -6.28
N TYR A 156 -2.19 12.33 -5.66
CA TYR A 156 -2.27 11.94 -4.26
C TYR A 156 -1.13 12.45 -3.38
N SER A 157 -0.20 13.22 -3.95
CA SER A 157 0.95 13.80 -3.23
C SER A 157 1.80 12.73 -2.50
N ILE A 158 1.87 11.52 -3.04
CA ILE A 158 2.69 10.43 -2.49
C ILE A 158 4.14 10.63 -2.95
N TYR A 159 5.08 10.60 -2.01
CA TYR A 159 6.51 10.66 -2.32
C TYR A 159 6.99 9.31 -2.87
N THR A 160 7.14 9.21 -4.20
CA THR A 160 7.34 7.93 -4.91
C THR A 160 8.80 7.50 -5.09
N ASP A 161 9.79 8.31 -4.67
CA ASP A 161 11.21 8.03 -4.92
C ASP A 161 11.71 6.71 -4.30
N LYS A 162 11.08 6.29 -3.20
CA LYS A 162 11.39 5.02 -2.52
C LYS A 162 10.62 3.82 -3.07
N LEU A 163 9.68 4.05 -4.01
CA LEU A 163 8.86 2.97 -4.56
C LEU A 163 9.73 1.99 -5.35
N LYS A 164 9.61 0.70 -5.04
CA LYS A 164 10.30 -0.38 -5.73
C LYS A 164 9.30 -1.38 -6.29
N ARG A 165 9.58 -1.90 -7.47
CA ARG A 165 8.81 -3.01 -8.04
C ARG A 165 9.10 -4.29 -7.26
N VAL A 166 8.07 -5.09 -7.05
CA VAL A 166 8.18 -6.41 -6.42
C VAL A 166 8.38 -7.46 -7.53
N PRO A 167 9.43 -8.28 -7.46
CA PRO A 167 9.62 -9.35 -8.46
C PRO A 167 8.47 -10.35 -8.38
N GLN A 168 7.71 -10.48 -9.46
CA GLN A 168 6.66 -11.48 -9.64
C GLN A 168 7.13 -12.64 -10.51
N LEU A 169 8.19 -12.42 -11.32
CA LEU A 169 8.78 -13.37 -12.23
C LEU A 169 10.30 -13.43 -11.97
N ARG A 170 10.91 -14.62 -12.11
CA ARG A 170 12.34 -14.82 -11.81
C ARG A 170 13.26 -13.92 -12.62
N GLU A 171 12.92 -13.65 -13.87
CA GLU A 171 13.70 -12.78 -14.76
C GLU A 171 13.64 -11.29 -14.39
N GLN A 172 12.83 -10.91 -13.40
CA GLN A 172 12.77 -9.54 -12.87
C GLN A 172 13.79 -9.31 -11.74
N VAL A 173 14.39 -10.37 -11.22
CA VAL A 173 15.43 -10.27 -10.19
C VAL A 173 16.64 -9.53 -10.75
N ASP A 174 17.26 -8.71 -9.92
CA ASP A 174 18.43 -7.86 -10.26
C ASP A 174 18.15 -6.79 -11.35
N ARG A 175 16.92 -6.63 -11.85
CA ARG A 175 16.58 -5.51 -12.73
C ARG A 175 16.51 -4.21 -11.93
N LEU A 176 16.98 -3.12 -12.53
CA LEU A 176 16.93 -1.79 -11.95
C LEU A 176 15.48 -1.39 -11.59
N GLY A 177 15.28 -0.89 -10.38
CA GLY A 177 13.98 -0.48 -9.88
C GLY A 177 13.17 -1.60 -9.19
N PHE A 178 13.65 -2.84 -9.21
CA PHE A 178 13.06 -3.94 -8.45
C PHE A 178 13.71 -4.10 -7.06
N GLU A 179 12.96 -4.68 -6.13
CA GLU A 179 13.52 -5.13 -4.85
C GLU A 179 14.45 -6.34 -5.05
N VAL A 180 15.45 -6.44 -4.19
CA VAL A 180 16.31 -7.63 -4.13
C VAL A 180 15.63 -8.65 -3.21
N PRO A 181 15.49 -9.91 -3.64
CA PRO A 181 14.92 -10.97 -2.81
C PRO A 181 15.73 -11.22 -1.53
N ASN A 182 15.04 -11.61 -0.44
CA ASN A 182 15.72 -12.00 0.80
C ASN A 182 16.62 -13.22 0.62
N LYS A 183 16.22 -14.13 -0.28
CA LYS A 183 17.01 -15.31 -0.67
C LYS A 183 17.07 -15.41 -2.19
N ARG A 184 18.23 -15.80 -2.72
CA ARG A 184 18.50 -15.98 -4.16
C ARG A 184 18.22 -17.39 -4.62
#